data_c050ae06dbcf0063474ebd3f5aad8907
#
_entry.id   c050ae06dbcf0063474ebd3f5aad8907
#
_cell.length_a   1.000
_cell.length_b   1.000
_cell.length_c   1.000
_cell.angle_alpha   90.00
_cell.angle_beta   90.00
_cell.angle_gamma   90.00
#
_symmetry.space_group_name_H-M   'P 1'
#
loop_
_entity.id
_entity.type
_entity.pdbx_description
1 polymer ?
#
loop_
_entity_poly.entity_id
_entity_poly.type
_entity_poly.pdbx_seq_one_letter_code
_entity_poly.pdbx_strand_id
1 'polypeptide(L)'
;MIRHTVVFRLRHPEGSAEEADFLRTARAQLEAIPGVERFEVLRQTGGMSSHRHSLSMEFADAAAYAAYNAHPDHTGFVQGRWLPEVEEFLELDFEPYAAGA
;
A
#
# COMPACT_ATOMS: atom_id res chain seq x y z
N MET A 1 -6.73 16.19 1.28
CA MET A 1 -5.78 15.10 1.51
C MET A 1 -6.52 13.77 1.49
N ILE A 2 -5.94 12.78 0.82
CA ILE A 2 -6.45 11.41 0.82
C ILE A 2 -5.37 10.53 1.44
N ARG A 3 -5.76 9.67 2.40
CA ARG A 3 -4.89 8.62 2.92
C ARG A 3 -5.30 7.30 2.29
N HIS A 4 -4.43 6.76 1.47
CA HIS A 4 -4.61 5.46 0.84
C HIS A 4 -3.91 4.40 1.67
N THR A 5 -4.67 3.41 2.13
CA THR A 5 -4.15 2.31 2.93
C THR A 5 -4.61 1.00 2.29
N VAL A 6 -3.69 0.07 2.15
CA VAL A 6 -4.02 -1.29 1.76
C VAL A 6 -3.48 -2.24 2.81
N VAL A 7 -4.35 -3.08 3.35
CA VAL A 7 -3.96 -4.14 4.27
C VAL A 7 -3.97 -5.46 3.51
N PHE A 8 -2.98 -6.31 3.76
CA PHE A 8 -2.82 -7.50 2.92
C PHE A 8 -2.10 -8.64 3.62
N ARG A 9 -2.24 -9.82 3.02
CA ARG A 9 -1.51 -11.02 3.41
C ARG A 9 -0.77 -11.55 2.19
N LEU A 10 0.53 -11.82 2.36
CA LEU A 10 1.35 -12.42 1.33
C LEU A 10 1.19 -13.94 1.32
N ARG A 11 1.49 -14.55 0.18
CA ARG A 11 1.58 -16.01 0.08
C ARG A 11 2.83 -16.55 0.75
N HIS A 12 3.82 -15.68 0.95
CA HIS A 12 5.08 -16.04 1.60
C HIS A 12 4.91 -16.20 3.11
N PRO A 13 5.64 -17.12 3.73
CA PRO A 13 5.63 -17.24 5.19
C PRO A 13 6.10 -15.98 5.89
N GLU A 14 5.52 -15.68 7.04
CA GLU A 14 5.96 -14.55 7.86
C GLU A 14 7.42 -14.76 8.28
N GLY A 15 8.21 -13.68 8.18
CA GLY A 15 9.63 -13.70 8.51
C GLY A 15 10.53 -14.28 7.43
N SER A 16 9.98 -14.68 6.29
CA SER A 16 10.77 -15.22 5.18
C SER A 16 11.57 -14.15 4.45
N ALA A 17 12.61 -14.58 3.74
CA ALA A 17 13.38 -13.68 2.88
C ALA A 17 12.52 -13.11 1.75
N GLU A 18 11.58 -13.89 1.23
CA GLU A 18 10.66 -13.48 0.17
C GLU A 18 9.71 -12.38 0.65
N GLU A 19 9.23 -12.46 1.89
CA GLU A 19 8.43 -11.39 2.50
C GLU A 19 9.24 -10.10 2.58
N ALA A 20 10.45 -10.17 3.10
CA ALA A 20 11.31 -9.00 3.23
C ALA A 20 11.63 -8.37 1.88
N ASP A 21 11.87 -9.19 0.86
CA ASP A 21 12.14 -8.72 -0.50
C ASP A 21 10.92 -8.00 -1.10
N PHE A 22 9.73 -8.59 -0.95
CA PHE A 22 8.50 -7.95 -1.42
C PHE A 22 8.31 -6.57 -0.80
N LEU A 23 8.46 -6.47 0.52
CA LEU A 23 8.22 -5.21 1.23
C LEU A 23 9.27 -4.14 0.88
N ARG A 24 10.55 -4.53 0.72
CA ARG A 24 11.58 -3.61 0.25
C ARG A 24 11.31 -3.11 -1.16
N THR A 25 10.89 -4.01 -2.04
CA THR A 25 10.59 -3.66 -3.43
C THR A 25 9.38 -2.75 -3.51
N ALA A 26 8.34 -3.01 -2.71
CA ALA A 26 7.18 -2.15 -2.63
C ALA A 26 7.58 -0.72 -2.25
N ARG A 27 8.40 -0.56 -1.21
CA ARG A 27 8.90 0.75 -0.82
C ARG A 27 9.71 1.41 -1.94
N ALA A 28 10.65 0.69 -2.50
CA ALA A 28 11.55 1.25 -3.52
C ALA A 28 10.80 1.72 -4.77
N GLN A 29 9.79 0.97 -5.20
CA GLN A 29 9.06 1.28 -6.42
C GLN A 29 7.91 2.25 -6.23
N LEU A 30 7.22 2.21 -5.11
CA LEU A 30 6.02 3.01 -4.90
C LEU A 30 6.31 4.35 -4.23
N GLU A 31 7.24 4.40 -3.29
CA GLU A 31 7.54 5.62 -2.55
C GLU A 31 8.02 6.75 -3.46
N ALA A 32 8.72 6.43 -4.53
CA ALA A 32 9.30 7.40 -5.46
C ALA A 32 8.30 7.92 -6.51
N ILE A 33 7.12 7.36 -6.60
CA ILE A 33 6.11 7.83 -7.58
C ILE A 33 5.67 9.24 -7.23
N PRO A 34 5.64 10.18 -8.20
CA PRO A 34 5.23 11.55 -7.94
C PRO A 34 3.86 11.63 -7.25
N GLY A 35 3.76 12.48 -6.25
CA GLY A 35 2.54 12.69 -5.49
C GLY A 35 2.40 11.81 -4.25
N VAL A 36 3.20 10.77 -4.12
CA VAL A 36 3.21 9.93 -2.93
C VAL A 36 3.90 10.66 -1.78
N GLU A 37 3.17 10.78 -0.66
CA GLU A 37 3.66 11.42 0.56
C GLU A 37 3.47 10.46 1.73
N ARG A 38 4.35 10.55 2.71
CA ARG A 38 4.27 9.80 3.98
C ARG A 38 4.07 8.31 3.75
N PHE A 39 4.86 7.73 2.87
CA PHE A 39 4.81 6.31 2.58
C PHE A 39 5.28 5.50 3.79
N GLU A 40 4.46 4.54 4.20
CA GLU A 40 4.77 3.67 5.32
C GLU A 40 4.52 2.21 4.97
N VAL A 41 5.43 1.36 5.40
CA VAL A 41 5.24 -0.10 5.40
C VAL A 41 5.03 -0.51 6.85
N LEU A 42 3.89 -1.12 7.13
CA LEU A 42 3.47 -1.41 8.50
C LEU A 42 3.21 -2.90 8.67
N ARG A 43 3.47 -3.40 9.89
CA ARG A 43 3.09 -4.74 10.29
C ARG A 43 1.94 -4.67 11.28
N GLN A 44 0.89 -5.44 11.05
CA GLN A 44 -0.22 -5.53 11.98
C GLN A 44 0.20 -6.30 13.23
N THR A 45 -0.06 -5.73 14.41
CA THR A 45 0.27 -6.35 15.68
C THR A 45 -0.94 -6.98 16.37
N GLY A 46 -2.16 -6.68 15.89
CA GLY A 46 -3.39 -7.23 16.44
C GLY A 46 -3.72 -8.61 15.89
N GLY A 47 -4.58 -9.33 16.58
CA GLY A 47 -4.99 -10.68 16.18
C GLY A 47 -6.35 -10.76 15.51
N MET A 48 -7.05 -9.63 15.30
CA MET A 48 -8.42 -9.63 14.80
C MET A 48 -8.53 -9.82 13.30
N SER A 49 -7.44 -9.66 12.56
CA SER A 49 -7.41 -9.79 11.10
C SER A 49 -6.24 -10.65 10.67
N SER A 50 -6.42 -11.38 9.58
CA SER A 50 -5.35 -12.17 8.96
C SER A 50 -4.43 -11.34 8.07
N HIS A 51 -4.73 -10.06 7.84
CA HIS A 51 -3.87 -9.18 7.07
C HIS A 51 -2.67 -8.76 7.92
N ARG A 52 -1.48 -9.26 7.57
CA ARG A 52 -0.28 -9.07 8.40
C ARG A 52 0.46 -7.77 8.13
N HIS A 53 0.27 -7.17 6.96
CA HIS A 53 1.00 -5.99 6.54
C HIS A 53 0.08 -4.92 5.99
N SER A 54 0.60 -3.69 5.96
CA SER A 54 -0.07 -2.56 5.34
C SER A 54 0.93 -1.69 4.60
N LEU A 55 0.49 -1.16 3.47
CA LEU A 55 1.12 -0.01 2.83
C LEU A 55 0.18 1.17 3.02
N SER A 56 0.71 2.30 3.48
CA SER A 56 -0.06 3.50 3.72
C SER A 56 0.66 4.70 3.13
N MET A 57 -0.08 5.60 2.50
CA MET A 57 0.47 6.81 1.89
C MET A 57 -0.59 7.89 1.79
N GLU A 58 -0.15 9.13 1.59
CA GLU A 58 -1.04 10.27 1.46
C GLU A 58 -0.88 10.91 0.09
N PHE A 59 -1.97 11.46 -0.41
CA PHE A 59 -2.01 12.28 -1.63
C PHE A 59 -2.67 13.61 -1.31
N ALA A 60 -2.18 14.68 -1.94
CA ALA A 60 -2.71 16.01 -1.70
C ALA A 60 -4.19 16.11 -2.10
N ASP A 61 -4.60 15.43 -3.18
CA ASP A 61 -5.95 15.47 -3.72
C ASP A 61 -6.23 14.23 -4.59
N ALA A 62 -7.46 14.16 -5.10
CA ALA A 62 -7.91 13.06 -5.93
C ALA A 62 -7.14 12.97 -7.26
N ALA A 63 -6.70 14.09 -7.80
CA ALA A 63 -5.93 14.10 -9.05
C ALA A 63 -4.57 13.45 -8.87
N ALA A 64 -3.88 13.74 -7.77
CA ALA A 64 -2.60 13.11 -7.43
C ALA A 64 -2.76 11.61 -7.23
N TYR A 65 -3.81 11.19 -6.57
CA TYR A 65 -4.11 9.77 -6.36
C TYR A 65 -4.38 9.06 -7.71
N ALA A 66 -5.20 9.67 -8.57
CA ALA A 66 -5.49 9.11 -9.89
C ALA A 66 -4.22 8.98 -10.74
N ALA A 67 -3.33 9.97 -10.69
CA ALA A 67 -2.06 9.93 -11.41
C ALA A 67 -1.15 8.80 -10.91
N TYR A 68 -1.11 8.57 -9.60
CA TYR A 68 -0.40 7.44 -9.00
C TYR A 68 -0.94 6.11 -9.53
N ASN A 69 -2.25 5.92 -9.51
CA ASN A 69 -2.87 4.67 -9.96
C ASN A 69 -2.57 4.38 -11.43
N ALA A 70 -2.45 5.40 -12.26
CA ALA A 70 -2.16 5.28 -13.68
C ALA A 70 -0.66 5.22 -14.00
N HIS A 71 0.20 5.51 -13.03
CA HIS A 71 1.63 5.57 -13.26
C HIS A 71 2.20 4.19 -13.61
N PRO A 72 3.10 4.11 -14.64
CA PRO A 72 3.67 2.81 -15.04
C PRO A 72 4.39 2.06 -13.92
N ASP A 73 5.01 2.77 -12.99
CA ASP A 73 5.70 2.13 -11.86
C ASP A 73 4.70 1.48 -10.91
N HIS A 74 3.51 2.06 -10.76
CA HIS A 74 2.44 1.44 -9.97
C HIS A 74 1.87 0.22 -10.69
N THR A 75 1.47 0.38 -11.95
CA THR A 75 0.87 -0.74 -12.70
C THR A 75 1.86 -1.88 -12.90
N GLY A 76 3.14 -1.57 -13.11
CA GLY A 76 4.20 -2.56 -13.23
C GLY A 76 4.41 -3.35 -11.94
N PHE A 77 4.41 -2.67 -10.80
CA PHE A 77 4.49 -3.34 -9.49
C PHE A 77 3.28 -4.24 -9.26
N VAL A 78 2.07 -3.76 -9.56
CA VAL A 78 0.85 -4.55 -9.39
C VAL A 78 0.91 -5.82 -10.23
N GLN A 79 1.25 -5.70 -11.50
CA GLN A 79 1.29 -6.85 -12.41
C GLN A 79 2.42 -7.83 -12.08
N GLY A 80 3.60 -7.31 -11.76
CA GLY A 80 4.79 -8.12 -11.58
C GLY A 80 4.99 -8.70 -10.19
N ARG A 81 4.47 -8.05 -9.16
CA ARG A 81 4.73 -8.43 -7.77
C ARG A 81 3.45 -8.62 -6.96
N TRP A 82 2.53 -7.66 -7.03
CA TRP A 82 1.33 -7.69 -6.18
C TRP A 82 0.43 -8.88 -6.50
N LEU A 83 -0.02 -9.00 -7.75
CA LEU A 83 -0.94 -10.07 -8.13
C LEU A 83 -0.35 -11.47 -7.91
N PRO A 84 0.94 -11.73 -8.24
CA PRO A 84 1.51 -13.06 -7.98
C PRO A 84 1.73 -13.39 -6.50
N GLU A 85 1.99 -12.39 -5.66
CA GLU A 85 2.50 -12.63 -4.30
C GLU A 85 1.52 -12.31 -3.18
N VAL A 86 0.48 -11.52 -3.45
CA VAL A 86 -0.54 -11.17 -2.45
C VAL A 86 -1.69 -12.16 -2.52
N GLU A 87 -1.99 -12.80 -1.40
CA GLU A 87 -3.06 -13.79 -1.30
C GLU A 87 -4.43 -13.13 -1.10
N GLU A 88 -4.48 -12.08 -0.27
CA GLU A 88 -5.70 -11.39 0.09
C GLU A 88 -5.39 -9.95 0.46
N PHE A 89 -6.25 -9.01 0.08
CA PHE A 89 -6.06 -7.61 0.43
C PHE A 89 -7.38 -6.87 0.54
N LEU A 90 -7.33 -5.73 1.23
CA LEU A 90 -8.45 -4.80 1.37
C LEU A 90 -7.92 -3.38 1.26
N GLU A 91 -8.47 -2.59 0.37
CA GLU A 91 -8.13 -1.17 0.24
C GLU A 91 -9.08 -0.31 1.06
N LEU A 92 -8.51 0.67 1.76
CA LEU A 92 -9.22 1.61 2.59
C LEU A 92 -8.69 3.01 2.29
N ASP A 93 -9.54 3.86 1.73
CA ASP A 93 -9.19 5.24 1.42
C ASP A 93 -9.94 6.17 2.36
N PHE A 94 -9.20 7.12 2.94
CA PHE A 94 -9.73 8.02 3.94
C PHE A 94 -9.49 9.47 3.55
N GLU A 95 -10.40 10.34 3.97
CA GLU A 95 -10.17 11.77 4.02
C GLU A 95 -10.53 12.26 5.41
N PRO A 96 -10.02 13.42 5.86
CA PRO A 96 -10.40 13.95 7.16
C PRO A 96 -11.91 14.16 7.24
N TYR A 97 -12.52 13.76 8.36
CA TYR A 97 -13.93 14.00 8.60
C TYR A 97 -14.10 15.37 9.26
N ALA A 98 -14.77 16.28 8.56
CA ALA A 98 -14.99 17.66 9.02
C ALA A 98 -16.38 17.79 9.64
N ALA A 99 -16.62 17.12 10.77
CA ALA A 99 -17.88 17.18 11.48
C ALA A 99 -18.17 18.60 11.97
N GLY A 100 -19.35 19.12 11.69
CA GLY A 100 -19.78 20.42 12.15
C GLY A 100 -19.15 21.61 11.40
N ALA A 101 -18.55 21.37 10.29
CA ALA A 101 -17.98 22.42 9.45
C ALA A 101 -19.07 23.19 8.71
#